data_61114a0f53493bc9f2e6b9550cf76e0c
#
_entry.id   61114a0f53493bc9f2e6b9550cf76e0c
#
_cell.length_a   1.000
_cell.length_b   1.000
_cell.length_c   1.000
_cell.angle_alpha   90.00
_cell.angle_beta   90.00
_cell.angle_gamma   90.00
#
_symmetry.space_group_name_H-M   'P 1'
#
loop_
_entity.id
_entity.type
_entity.pdbx_description
1 polymer ?
#
loop_
_entity_poly.entity_id
_entity_poly.type
_entity_poly.pdbx_seq_one_letter_code
_entity_poly.pdbx_strand_id
1 'polypeptide(L)'
;MSVEINKLNKSYGGPAVIDDLTTRFRSEAISVLLGPSGCGKTTTLRCIAGLEHPNSGQILIQGMPVFCDRQRINLPPEKRDLGMVFQSYAIWPHMTVFENVALPLKARGLPPAEVTRRVDETLALVGLGAMRDRGATQLSGGQQQRVAIARCVASRPRLMLLDEPLSNLDAKLRAEMRKELKDLQRLTNATMVFVTHDQEEAMSLADTIFLFRDGRIVQEGAPADIYRKPVNHYVAGFLGKANIFPGVIDITGKAMEVRTADGQFVLARGAALPGESARSASCLVRPEYWCAHGDGGRGLPGTIESLMFLGDRTEFIVTTPIGPQTVTLPGYRAEKPGDSLRLSTELTQMHLFAPGT
;
A
#
# COMPACT_ATOMS: atom_id res chain seq x y z
N MET A 1 -18.39 6.47 5.74
CA MET A 1 -17.98 7.86 6.11
C MET A 1 -16.86 8.30 5.17
N SER A 2 -17.10 9.21 4.20
CA SER A 2 -16.05 9.69 3.29
C SER A 2 -15.20 10.78 3.94
N VAL A 3 -13.93 10.84 3.52
CA VAL A 3 -13.04 11.96 3.82
C VAL A 3 -12.64 12.61 2.51
N GLU A 4 -12.77 13.93 2.41
CA GLU A 4 -12.39 14.71 1.25
C GLU A 4 -11.35 15.74 1.64
N ILE A 5 -10.32 15.84 0.85
CA ILE A 5 -9.23 16.81 1.02
C ILE A 5 -9.18 17.66 -0.25
N ASN A 6 -9.19 18.97 -0.08
CA ASN A 6 -9.20 19.94 -1.17
C ASN A 6 -8.04 20.91 -0.99
N LYS A 7 -7.07 20.88 -1.91
CA LYS A 7 -5.91 21.78 -1.99
C LYS A 7 -5.20 21.97 -0.65
N LEU A 8 -4.99 20.88 0.07
CA LEU A 8 -4.34 20.90 1.38
C LEU A 8 -2.85 21.18 1.24
N ASN A 9 -2.35 22.11 2.04
CA ASN A 9 -0.93 22.45 2.09
C ASN A 9 -0.41 22.42 3.53
N LYS A 10 0.79 21.87 3.71
CA LYS A 10 1.49 21.87 5.00
C LYS A 10 2.99 22.01 4.81
N SER A 11 3.60 22.94 5.54
CA SER A 11 5.06 23.08 5.70
C SER A 11 5.40 23.36 7.15
N TYR A 12 6.65 23.14 7.52
CA TYR A 12 7.22 23.42 8.86
C TYR A 12 8.32 24.48 8.81
N GLY A 13 8.14 25.51 7.98
CA GLY A 13 9.13 26.58 7.76
C GLY A 13 10.19 26.27 6.70
N GLY A 14 10.03 25.15 5.97
CA GLY A 14 10.86 24.70 4.85
C GLY A 14 10.01 24.30 3.65
N PRO A 15 10.50 23.37 2.80
CA PRO A 15 9.72 22.82 1.69
C PRO A 15 8.37 22.26 2.14
N ALA A 16 7.40 22.29 1.25
CA ALA A 16 6.08 21.74 1.54
C ALA A 16 6.16 20.22 1.78
N VAL A 17 5.61 19.76 2.92
CA VAL A 17 5.47 18.35 3.26
C VAL A 17 4.18 17.77 2.67
N ILE A 18 3.15 18.62 2.52
CA ILE A 18 1.94 18.36 1.73
C ILE A 18 1.80 19.53 0.77
N ASP A 19 1.68 19.24 -0.52
CA ASP A 19 1.70 20.22 -1.61
C ASP A 19 0.48 20.05 -2.51
N ASP A 20 -0.48 20.97 -2.39
CA ASP A 20 -1.74 21.06 -3.15
C ASP A 20 -2.52 19.73 -3.21
N LEU A 21 -2.55 19.01 -2.09
CA LEU A 21 -3.15 17.68 -2.03
C LEU A 21 -4.67 17.78 -2.17
N THR A 22 -5.19 17.15 -3.23
CA THR A 22 -6.63 16.99 -3.47
C THR A 22 -6.93 15.53 -3.69
N THR A 23 -7.77 14.94 -2.82
CA THR A 23 -8.14 13.51 -2.89
C THR A 23 -9.40 13.20 -2.10
N ARG A 24 -9.94 11.99 -2.32
CA ARG A 24 -11.13 11.50 -1.60
C ARG A 24 -10.96 10.05 -1.18
N PHE A 25 -11.11 9.76 0.11
CA PHE A 25 -11.14 8.41 0.64
C PHE A 25 -12.60 7.90 0.68
N ARG A 26 -12.81 6.71 0.11
CA ARG A 26 -14.15 6.11 -0.01
C ARG A 26 -14.67 5.66 1.35
N SER A 27 -15.99 5.78 1.53
CA SER A 27 -16.67 5.20 2.69
C SER A 27 -16.56 3.67 2.69
N GLU A 28 -16.48 3.09 3.89
CA GLU A 28 -16.55 1.64 4.12
C GLU A 28 -15.49 0.85 3.34
N ALA A 29 -14.35 1.47 3.12
CA ALA A 29 -13.22 0.92 2.38
C ALA A 29 -11.90 1.18 3.11
N ILE A 30 -10.88 0.40 2.79
CA ILE A 30 -9.51 0.57 3.25
C ILE A 30 -8.74 1.38 2.19
N SER A 31 -8.42 2.63 2.53
CA SER A 31 -7.54 3.51 1.75
C SER A 31 -6.14 3.46 2.32
N VAL A 32 -5.15 3.04 1.55
CA VAL A 32 -3.76 2.93 2.01
C VAL A 32 -2.92 4.05 1.42
N LEU A 33 -2.30 4.85 2.28
CA LEU A 33 -1.30 5.84 1.91
C LEU A 33 0.07 5.16 1.92
N LEU A 34 0.64 4.95 0.75
CA LEU A 34 1.90 4.25 0.52
C LEU A 34 2.96 5.24 0.00
N GLY A 35 4.22 5.06 0.36
CA GLY A 35 5.32 5.89 -0.15
C GLY A 35 6.54 5.88 0.76
N PRO A 36 7.67 6.50 0.36
CA PRO A 36 8.89 6.56 1.15
C PRO A 36 8.69 7.36 2.44
N SER A 37 9.62 7.20 3.39
CA SER A 37 9.63 7.99 4.62
C SER A 37 9.76 9.49 4.30
N GLY A 38 9.03 10.32 5.03
CA GLY A 38 9.07 11.78 4.85
C GLY A 38 8.24 12.35 3.70
N CYS A 39 7.53 11.54 2.89
CA CYS A 39 6.74 12.04 1.75
C CYS A 39 5.38 12.65 2.11
N GLY A 40 5.03 12.80 3.40
CA GLY A 40 3.82 13.50 3.84
C GLY A 40 2.64 12.63 4.31
N LYS A 41 2.71 11.30 4.26
CA LYS A 41 1.60 10.37 4.64
C LYS A 41 1.11 10.56 6.07
N THR A 42 1.99 10.41 7.06
CA THR A 42 1.69 10.60 8.49
C THR A 42 1.21 12.02 8.77
N THR A 43 1.81 13.03 8.13
CA THR A 43 1.36 14.42 8.26
C THR A 43 -0.07 14.60 7.72
N THR A 44 -0.40 13.99 6.57
CA THR A 44 -1.75 13.99 6.02
C THR A 44 -2.74 13.32 6.98
N LEU A 45 -2.39 12.16 7.51
CA LEU A 45 -3.21 11.44 8.48
C LEU A 45 -3.48 12.28 9.73
N ARG A 46 -2.43 12.93 10.28
CA ARG A 46 -2.52 13.80 11.46
C ARG A 46 -3.32 15.07 11.19
N CYS A 47 -3.26 15.62 9.98
CA CYS A 47 -4.14 16.72 9.56
C CYS A 47 -5.61 16.30 9.56
N ILE A 48 -5.95 15.10 9.07
CA ILE A 48 -7.31 14.54 9.13
C ILE A 48 -7.75 14.34 10.58
N ALA A 49 -6.85 13.86 11.44
CA ALA A 49 -7.11 13.65 12.86
C ALA A 49 -7.30 14.97 13.66
N GLY A 50 -6.79 16.10 13.15
CA GLY A 50 -6.76 17.37 13.86
C GLY A 50 -5.58 17.51 14.84
N LEU A 51 -4.61 16.61 14.75
CA LEU A 51 -3.37 16.62 15.53
C LEU A 51 -2.30 17.53 14.91
N GLU A 52 -2.41 17.80 13.62
CA GLU A 52 -1.59 18.75 12.88
C GLU A 52 -2.47 19.82 12.25
N HIS A 53 -1.97 21.05 12.23
CA HIS A 53 -2.67 22.18 11.65
C HIS A 53 -2.16 22.46 10.23
N PRO A 54 -2.97 22.26 9.16
CA PRO A 54 -2.59 22.63 7.81
C PRO A 54 -2.36 24.14 7.65
N ASN A 55 -1.55 24.55 6.69
CA ASN A 55 -1.34 25.97 6.38
C ASN A 55 -2.51 26.55 5.55
N SER A 56 -3.08 25.74 4.64
CA SER A 56 -4.23 26.14 3.81
C SER A 56 -4.98 24.92 3.30
N GLY A 57 -6.15 25.15 2.71
CA GLY A 57 -6.99 24.14 2.09
C GLY A 57 -8.21 23.77 2.94
N GLN A 58 -8.79 22.61 2.66
CA GLN A 58 -9.99 22.14 3.33
C GLN A 58 -9.96 20.62 3.55
N ILE A 59 -10.48 20.19 4.70
CA ILE A 59 -10.76 18.78 5.01
C ILE A 59 -12.24 18.66 5.39
N LEU A 60 -12.94 17.76 4.68
CA LEU A 60 -14.32 17.42 4.96
C LEU A 60 -14.41 15.98 5.46
N ILE A 61 -15.19 15.75 6.51
CA ILE A 61 -15.55 14.41 6.98
C ILE A 61 -17.07 14.30 6.87
N GLN A 62 -17.57 13.36 6.06
CA GLN A 62 -19.02 13.25 5.73
C GLN A 62 -19.63 14.55 5.16
N GLY A 63 -18.89 15.26 4.33
CA GLY A 63 -19.31 16.54 3.78
C GLY A 63 -19.28 17.72 4.75
N MET A 64 -18.98 17.49 6.04
CA MET A 64 -18.86 18.57 7.03
C MET A 64 -17.40 19.05 7.12
N PRO A 65 -17.13 20.35 7.06
CA PRO A 65 -15.77 20.87 7.18
C PRO A 65 -15.26 20.71 8.61
N VAL A 66 -14.16 19.96 8.76
CA VAL A 66 -13.41 19.83 10.02
C VAL A 66 -12.18 20.73 10.05
N PHE A 67 -11.70 21.10 8.87
CA PHE A 67 -10.70 22.15 8.65
C PHE A 67 -11.05 22.94 7.38
N CYS A 68 -11.00 24.26 7.45
CA CYS A 68 -11.11 25.14 6.30
C CYS A 68 -10.46 26.49 6.63
N ASP A 69 -9.38 26.83 5.93
CA ASP A 69 -8.64 28.09 6.12
C ASP A 69 -9.50 29.32 5.82
N ARG A 70 -10.27 29.29 4.72
CA ARG A 70 -11.13 30.39 4.28
C ARG A 70 -12.26 30.67 5.26
N GLN A 71 -12.82 29.64 5.88
CA GLN A 71 -13.92 29.76 6.86
C GLN A 71 -13.41 29.85 8.31
N ARG A 72 -12.08 29.78 8.51
CA ARG A 72 -11.44 29.74 9.84
C ARG A 72 -11.98 28.62 10.74
N ILE A 73 -12.30 27.47 10.12
CA ILE A 73 -12.75 26.27 10.83
C ILE A 73 -11.53 25.40 11.10
N ASN A 74 -11.35 25.00 12.36
CA ASN A 74 -10.41 23.97 12.76
C ASN A 74 -10.95 23.24 13.99
N LEU A 75 -11.65 22.13 13.75
CA LEU A 75 -12.19 21.32 14.83
C LEU A 75 -11.05 20.55 15.52
N PRO A 76 -10.98 20.56 16.85
CA PRO A 76 -10.01 19.76 17.59
C PRO A 76 -10.33 18.25 17.44
N PRO A 77 -9.36 17.35 17.72
CA PRO A 77 -9.49 15.91 17.49
C PRO A 77 -10.75 15.26 18.11
N GLU A 78 -11.08 15.63 19.33
CA GLU A 78 -12.22 15.08 20.10
C GLU A 78 -13.59 15.42 19.47
N LYS A 79 -13.65 16.41 18.57
CA LYS A 79 -14.88 16.81 17.85
C LYS A 79 -14.97 16.22 16.44
N ARG A 80 -13.99 15.41 16.02
CA ARG A 80 -13.98 14.83 14.65
C ARG A 80 -14.60 13.43 14.58
N ASP A 81 -15.04 12.87 15.69
CA ASP A 81 -15.68 11.54 15.82
C ASP A 81 -14.96 10.42 15.04
N LEU A 82 -13.67 10.29 15.25
CA LEU A 82 -12.83 9.28 14.63
C LEU A 82 -12.06 8.47 15.69
N GLY A 83 -11.51 7.33 15.29
CA GLY A 83 -10.57 6.54 16.06
C GLY A 83 -9.18 6.61 15.45
N MET A 84 -8.13 6.61 16.26
CA MET A 84 -6.76 6.60 15.78
C MET A 84 -5.92 5.52 16.47
N VAL A 85 -5.10 4.82 15.68
CA VAL A 85 -4.05 3.92 16.14
C VAL A 85 -2.71 4.54 15.76
N PHE A 86 -1.85 4.74 16.76
CA PHE A 86 -0.52 5.36 16.60
C PHE A 86 0.55 4.28 16.36
N GLN A 87 1.61 4.63 15.69
CA GLN A 87 2.77 3.76 15.45
C GLN A 87 3.39 3.20 16.75
N SER A 88 3.44 3.98 17.82
CA SER A 88 3.94 3.56 19.14
C SER A 88 2.88 2.85 20.01
N TYR A 89 1.71 2.51 19.43
CA TYR A 89 0.54 1.94 20.10
C TYR A 89 -0.07 2.84 21.18
N ALA A 90 0.69 3.77 21.74
CA ALA A 90 0.28 4.70 22.80
C ALA A 90 -0.45 3.99 23.96
N ILE A 91 0.08 2.84 24.41
CA ILE A 91 -0.47 2.07 25.51
C ILE A 91 -0.15 2.79 26.83
N TRP A 92 -1.11 2.81 27.74
CA TRP A 92 -0.94 3.33 29.10
C TRP A 92 -0.32 2.23 29.99
N PRO A 93 0.97 2.32 30.34
CA PRO A 93 1.71 1.20 30.94
C PRO A 93 1.25 0.84 32.36
N HIS A 94 0.66 1.77 33.08
CA HIS A 94 0.17 1.61 34.46
C HIS A 94 -1.27 1.09 34.52
N MET A 95 -1.91 0.84 33.37
CA MET A 95 -3.28 0.35 33.25
C MET A 95 -3.32 -1.11 32.83
N THR A 96 -4.38 -1.80 33.17
CA THR A 96 -4.73 -3.13 32.64
C THR A 96 -5.18 -3.03 31.18
N VAL A 97 -5.31 -4.18 30.51
CA VAL A 97 -5.90 -4.27 29.17
C VAL A 97 -7.30 -3.69 29.15
N PHE A 98 -8.13 -4.08 30.12
CA PHE A 98 -9.49 -3.54 30.29
C PHE A 98 -9.49 -2.02 30.39
N GLU A 99 -8.67 -1.46 31.27
CA GLU A 99 -8.62 -0.02 31.51
C GLU A 99 -8.16 0.76 30.28
N ASN A 100 -7.16 0.27 29.53
CA ASN A 100 -6.72 0.86 28.29
C ASN A 100 -7.86 0.96 27.27
N VAL A 101 -8.65 -0.11 27.11
CA VAL A 101 -9.77 -0.14 26.15
C VAL A 101 -10.98 0.65 26.65
N ALA A 102 -11.21 0.68 27.96
CA ALA A 102 -12.30 1.42 28.58
C ALA A 102 -12.12 2.95 28.55
N LEU A 103 -10.88 3.43 28.49
CA LEU A 103 -10.55 4.85 28.64
C LEU A 103 -11.37 5.76 27.70
N PRO A 104 -11.40 5.56 26.38
CA PRO A 104 -12.18 6.42 25.48
C PRO A 104 -13.69 6.34 25.72
N LEU A 105 -14.20 5.23 26.20
CA LEU A 105 -15.62 5.07 26.53
C LEU A 105 -15.98 5.86 27.81
N LYS A 106 -15.12 5.79 28.81
CA LYS A 106 -15.26 6.56 30.07
C LYS A 106 -15.18 8.07 29.78
N ALA A 107 -14.24 8.48 28.92
CA ALA A 107 -14.08 9.89 28.52
C ALA A 107 -15.33 10.43 27.78
N ARG A 108 -16.08 9.58 27.09
CA ARG A 108 -17.37 9.92 26.46
C ARG A 108 -18.55 9.87 27.44
N GLY A 109 -18.33 9.57 28.73
CA GLY A 109 -19.38 9.54 29.76
C GLY A 109 -20.32 8.35 29.68
N LEU A 110 -19.92 7.22 29.07
CA LEU A 110 -20.78 6.05 29.00
C LEU A 110 -21.00 5.43 30.40
N PRO A 111 -22.20 4.87 30.67
CA PRO A 111 -22.48 4.17 31.93
C PRO A 111 -21.53 2.98 32.14
N PRO A 112 -21.12 2.68 33.40
CA PRO A 112 -20.17 1.61 33.69
C PRO A 112 -20.53 0.24 33.13
N ALA A 113 -21.81 -0.14 33.16
CA ALA A 113 -22.29 -1.39 32.59
C ALA A 113 -22.10 -1.46 31.07
N GLU A 114 -22.34 -0.37 30.35
CA GLU A 114 -22.12 -0.26 28.90
C GLU A 114 -20.64 -0.29 28.56
N VAL A 115 -19.78 0.39 29.36
CA VAL A 115 -18.32 0.34 29.23
C VAL A 115 -17.84 -1.12 29.32
N THR A 116 -18.24 -1.83 30.39
CA THR A 116 -17.85 -3.23 30.58
C THR A 116 -18.28 -4.10 29.41
N ARG A 117 -19.54 -4.02 29.01
CA ARG A 117 -20.07 -4.79 27.89
C ARG A 117 -19.29 -4.56 26.60
N ARG A 118 -19.05 -3.28 26.21
CA ARG A 118 -18.32 -2.95 24.99
C ARG A 118 -16.86 -3.36 25.02
N VAL A 119 -16.20 -3.22 26.16
CA VAL A 119 -14.81 -3.67 26.33
C VAL A 119 -14.71 -5.18 26.16
N ASP A 120 -15.59 -5.94 26.84
CA ASP A 120 -15.55 -7.40 26.79
C ASP A 120 -15.87 -7.92 25.36
N GLU A 121 -16.87 -7.34 24.69
CA GLU A 121 -17.16 -7.63 23.27
C GLU A 121 -15.94 -7.34 22.36
N THR A 122 -15.29 -6.21 22.57
CA THR A 122 -14.17 -5.82 21.73
C THR A 122 -12.93 -6.66 22.02
N LEU A 123 -12.66 -7.00 23.28
CA LEU A 123 -11.55 -7.90 23.64
C LEU A 123 -11.74 -9.30 23.09
N ALA A 124 -12.98 -9.79 23.06
CA ALA A 124 -13.31 -11.06 22.40
C ALA A 124 -13.04 -10.99 20.90
N LEU A 125 -13.42 -9.88 20.24
CA LEU A 125 -13.21 -9.66 18.80
C LEU A 125 -11.73 -9.68 18.40
N VAL A 126 -10.82 -9.11 19.24
CA VAL A 126 -9.39 -9.08 18.97
C VAL A 126 -8.62 -10.26 19.63
N GLY A 127 -9.31 -11.25 20.19
CA GLY A 127 -8.70 -12.44 20.80
C GLY A 127 -7.94 -12.18 22.11
N LEU A 128 -8.29 -11.12 22.85
CA LEU A 128 -7.64 -10.74 24.11
C LEU A 128 -8.52 -10.97 25.36
N GLY A 129 -9.64 -11.64 25.26
CA GLY A 129 -10.57 -11.84 26.39
C GLY A 129 -9.92 -12.41 27.65
N ALA A 130 -9.07 -13.44 27.51
CA ALA A 130 -8.33 -14.05 28.62
C ALA A 130 -7.27 -13.15 29.27
N MET A 131 -6.93 -12.01 28.63
CA MET A 131 -5.89 -11.07 29.11
C MET A 131 -6.46 -9.78 29.70
N ARG A 132 -7.78 -9.72 29.86
CA ARG A 132 -8.56 -8.55 30.27
C ARG A 132 -7.96 -7.81 31.47
N ASP A 133 -7.58 -8.53 32.51
CA ASP A 133 -7.11 -7.97 33.76
C ASP A 133 -5.56 -7.93 33.91
N ARG A 134 -4.84 -8.33 32.84
CA ARG A 134 -3.37 -8.22 32.81
C ARG A 134 -2.91 -6.78 32.67
N GLY A 135 -1.77 -6.45 33.29
CA GLY A 135 -1.08 -5.18 33.06
C GLY A 135 -0.58 -5.08 31.62
N ALA A 136 -0.74 -3.92 31.00
CA ALA A 136 -0.38 -3.71 29.60
C ALA A 136 1.11 -3.92 29.30
N THR A 137 2.00 -3.73 30.27
CA THR A 137 3.45 -3.98 30.16
C THR A 137 3.84 -5.45 30.13
N GLN A 138 2.93 -6.35 30.50
CA GLN A 138 3.17 -7.79 30.49
C GLN A 138 2.81 -8.46 29.13
N LEU A 139 2.41 -7.65 28.17
CA LEU A 139 1.99 -8.11 26.84
C LEU A 139 3.14 -8.09 25.84
N SER A 140 3.12 -9.06 24.90
CA SER A 140 3.99 -8.98 23.72
C SER A 140 3.62 -7.79 22.82
N GLY A 141 4.53 -7.37 21.92
CA GLY A 141 4.27 -6.26 21.00
C GLY A 141 2.99 -6.44 20.17
N GLY A 142 2.72 -7.64 19.66
CA GLY A 142 1.48 -7.92 18.95
C GLY A 142 0.23 -7.86 19.81
N GLN A 143 0.32 -8.28 21.08
CA GLN A 143 -0.78 -8.13 22.02
C GLN A 143 -1.03 -6.66 22.37
N GLN A 144 0.01 -5.86 22.56
CA GLN A 144 -0.11 -4.41 22.76
C GLN A 144 -0.77 -3.72 21.57
N GLN A 145 -0.40 -4.12 20.36
CA GLN A 145 -1.06 -3.62 19.15
C GLN A 145 -2.55 -3.96 19.11
N ARG A 146 -2.92 -5.21 19.42
CA ARG A 146 -4.34 -5.60 19.52
C ARG A 146 -5.09 -4.78 20.57
N VAL A 147 -4.44 -4.42 21.69
CA VAL A 147 -5.03 -3.49 22.67
C VAL A 147 -5.25 -2.11 22.07
N ALA A 148 -4.29 -1.57 21.30
CA ALA A 148 -4.45 -0.28 20.64
C ALA A 148 -5.59 -0.28 19.61
N ILE A 149 -5.72 -1.37 18.83
CA ILE A 149 -6.83 -1.57 17.90
C ILE A 149 -8.16 -1.69 18.66
N ALA A 150 -8.22 -2.51 19.73
CA ALA A 150 -9.40 -2.68 20.57
C ALA A 150 -9.85 -1.33 21.16
N ARG A 151 -8.92 -0.51 21.67
CA ARG A 151 -9.20 0.82 22.19
C ARG A 151 -9.84 1.73 21.13
N CYS A 152 -9.35 1.66 19.89
CA CYS A 152 -9.94 2.39 18.77
C CYS A 152 -11.36 1.90 18.46
N VAL A 153 -11.54 0.58 18.32
CA VAL A 153 -12.79 -0.06 17.90
C VAL A 153 -13.89 0.00 18.95
N ALA A 154 -13.56 -0.03 20.25
CA ALA A 154 -14.52 -0.01 21.34
C ALA A 154 -15.46 1.19 21.29
N SER A 155 -14.97 2.33 20.80
CA SER A 155 -15.78 3.54 20.60
C SER A 155 -16.69 3.48 19.36
N ARG A 156 -16.60 2.41 18.55
CA ARG A 156 -17.34 2.20 17.29
C ARG A 156 -17.23 3.39 16.33
N PRO A 157 -16.00 3.84 16.00
CA PRO A 157 -15.82 4.96 15.12
C PRO A 157 -16.21 4.58 13.68
N ARG A 158 -16.80 5.52 12.95
CA ARG A 158 -17.06 5.33 11.52
C ARG A 158 -15.83 5.58 10.64
N LEU A 159 -14.83 6.27 11.17
CA LEU A 159 -13.55 6.55 10.53
C LEU A 159 -12.41 6.11 11.45
N MET A 160 -11.52 5.27 10.95
CA MET A 160 -10.33 4.80 11.64
C MET A 160 -9.10 5.28 10.88
N LEU A 161 -8.17 5.90 11.60
CA LEU A 161 -6.88 6.36 11.10
C LEU A 161 -5.78 5.51 11.73
N LEU A 162 -4.97 4.84 10.91
CA LEU A 162 -3.94 3.92 11.36
C LEU A 162 -2.56 4.39 10.86
N ASP A 163 -1.71 4.85 11.76
CA ASP A 163 -0.36 5.37 11.48
C ASP A 163 0.68 4.27 11.67
N GLU A 164 1.10 3.60 10.60
CA GLU A 164 2.06 2.49 10.57
C GLU A 164 1.81 1.43 11.67
N PRO A 165 0.59 0.92 11.83
CA PRO A 165 0.23 0.11 13.00
C PRO A 165 0.95 -1.25 13.05
N LEU A 166 1.53 -1.74 11.93
CA LEU A 166 2.17 -3.05 11.85
C LEU A 166 3.71 -2.99 11.85
N SER A 167 4.31 -1.79 11.90
CA SER A 167 5.75 -1.59 11.68
C SER A 167 6.65 -2.30 12.69
N ASN A 168 6.18 -2.49 13.94
CA ASN A 168 6.97 -3.06 15.03
C ASN A 168 6.74 -4.58 15.22
N LEU A 169 6.13 -5.26 14.25
CA LEU A 169 5.84 -6.69 14.31
C LEU A 169 6.79 -7.52 13.44
N ASP A 170 7.03 -8.76 13.85
CA ASP A 170 7.69 -9.74 13.00
C ASP A 170 6.83 -10.13 11.78
N ALA A 171 7.45 -10.73 10.76
CA ALA A 171 6.79 -11.01 9.48
C ALA A 171 5.56 -11.93 9.60
N LYS A 172 5.61 -12.96 10.48
CA LYS A 172 4.50 -13.89 10.67
C LYS A 172 3.30 -13.20 11.31
N LEU A 173 3.54 -12.49 12.41
CA LEU A 173 2.52 -11.77 13.15
C LEU A 173 1.91 -10.64 12.29
N ARG A 174 2.74 -9.97 11.47
CA ARG A 174 2.28 -8.96 10.52
C ARG A 174 1.31 -9.53 9.49
N ALA A 175 1.59 -10.73 8.96
CA ALA A 175 0.68 -11.40 8.02
C ALA A 175 -0.67 -11.77 8.68
N GLU A 176 -0.66 -12.27 9.91
CA GLU A 176 -1.86 -12.56 10.69
C GLU A 176 -2.68 -11.28 10.94
N MET A 177 -2.03 -10.21 11.38
CA MET A 177 -2.68 -8.93 11.68
C MET A 177 -3.29 -8.25 10.45
N ARG A 178 -2.67 -8.38 9.26
CA ARG A 178 -3.27 -7.89 8.01
C ARG A 178 -4.64 -8.52 7.76
N LYS A 179 -4.74 -9.85 7.94
CA LYS A 179 -6.01 -10.56 7.80
C LYS A 179 -7.04 -10.08 8.82
N GLU A 180 -6.64 -9.98 10.09
CA GLU A 180 -7.53 -9.52 11.16
C GLU A 180 -8.06 -8.10 10.93
N LEU A 181 -7.21 -7.17 10.46
CA LEU A 181 -7.64 -5.81 10.14
C LEU A 181 -8.65 -5.79 8.99
N LYS A 182 -8.48 -6.63 7.98
CA LYS A 182 -9.41 -6.75 6.86
C LYS A 182 -10.75 -7.33 7.31
N ASP A 183 -10.72 -8.35 8.16
CA ASP A 183 -11.93 -8.95 8.75
C ASP A 183 -12.64 -7.96 9.69
N LEU A 184 -11.89 -7.23 10.50
CA LEU A 184 -12.40 -6.17 11.36
C LEU A 184 -13.12 -5.07 10.56
N GLN A 185 -12.50 -4.60 9.46
CA GLN A 185 -13.12 -3.60 8.60
C GLN A 185 -14.45 -4.08 8.03
N ARG A 186 -14.51 -5.34 7.54
CA ARG A 186 -15.74 -5.96 7.03
C ARG A 186 -16.83 -6.07 8.09
N LEU A 187 -16.46 -6.46 9.32
CA LEU A 187 -17.41 -6.61 10.43
C LEU A 187 -17.96 -5.25 10.91
N THR A 188 -17.15 -4.20 10.86
CA THR A 188 -17.52 -2.89 11.39
C THR A 188 -18.07 -1.94 10.33
N ASN A 189 -17.86 -2.22 9.04
CA ASN A 189 -18.10 -1.32 7.91
C ASN A 189 -17.45 0.06 8.12
N ALA A 190 -16.35 0.11 8.88
CA ALA A 190 -15.62 1.34 9.12
C ALA A 190 -14.85 1.78 7.87
N THR A 191 -14.74 3.08 7.66
CA THR A 191 -13.78 3.64 6.72
C THR A 191 -12.42 3.63 7.37
N MET A 192 -11.40 3.08 6.70
CA MET A 192 -10.04 3.03 7.21
C MET A 192 -9.09 3.82 6.31
N VAL A 193 -8.30 4.70 6.91
CA VAL A 193 -7.14 5.33 6.25
C VAL A 193 -5.89 4.79 6.95
N PHE A 194 -5.09 4.05 6.20
CA PHE A 194 -3.94 3.29 6.70
C PHE A 194 -2.66 3.84 6.09
N VAL A 195 -1.69 4.20 6.91
CA VAL A 195 -0.36 4.64 6.47
C VAL A 195 0.62 3.50 6.60
N THR A 196 1.40 3.26 5.56
CA THR A 196 2.52 2.32 5.58
C THR A 196 3.61 2.71 4.57
N HIS A 197 4.80 2.18 4.75
CA HIS A 197 5.87 2.15 3.76
C HIS A 197 6.09 0.73 3.19
N ASP A 198 5.36 -0.27 3.70
CA ASP A 198 5.45 -1.66 3.29
C ASP A 198 4.50 -1.94 2.11
N GLN A 199 5.09 -2.44 1.01
CA GLN A 199 4.35 -2.74 -0.22
C GLN A 199 3.41 -3.94 -0.05
N GLU A 200 3.80 -4.97 0.72
CA GLU A 200 2.94 -6.13 0.96
C GLU A 200 1.70 -5.76 1.77
N GLU A 201 1.86 -4.86 2.77
CA GLU A 201 0.73 -4.33 3.52
C GLU A 201 -0.24 -3.61 2.58
N ALA A 202 0.26 -2.70 1.76
CA ALA A 202 -0.55 -1.95 0.83
C ALA A 202 -1.27 -2.87 -0.17
N MET A 203 -0.54 -3.80 -0.81
CA MET A 203 -1.10 -4.72 -1.80
C MET A 203 -2.15 -5.67 -1.22
N SER A 204 -1.97 -6.13 0.04
CA SER A 204 -2.86 -7.11 0.66
C SER A 204 -4.08 -6.50 1.35
N LEU A 205 -3.95 -5.28 1.90
CA LEU A 205 -5.02 -4.63 2.68
C LEU A 205 -5.92 -3.73 1.85
N ALA A 206 -5.34 -2.96 0.93
CA ALA A 206 -6.05 -1.84 0.32
C ALA A 206 -7.18 -2.25 -0.61
N ASP A 207 -8.28 -1.49 -0.57
CA ASP A 207 -9.22 -1.36 -1.67
C ASP A 207 -8.73 -0.31 -2.68
N THR A 208 -8.06 0.74 -2.17
CA THR A 208 -7.40 1.77 -2.98
C THR A 208 -6.06 2.14 -2.35
N ILE A 209 -4.99 2.11 -3.15
CA ILE A 209 -3.67 2.63 -2.78
C ILE A 209 -3.55 4.06 -3.30
N PHE A 210 -3.02 4.94 -2.46
CA PHE A 210 -2.61 6.31 -2.78
C PHE A 210 -1.10 6.38 -2.64
N LEU A 211 -0.38 6.37 -3.76
CA LEU A 211 1.08 6.40 -3.75
C LEU A 211 1.58 7.84 -3.64
N PHE A 212 2.21 8.12 -2.51
CA PHE A 212 2.78 9.43 -2.19
C PHE A 212 4.25 9.55 -2.62
N ARG A 213 4.58 10.72 -3.14
CA ARG A 213 5.95 11.17 -3.37
C ARG A 213 6.01 12.69 -3.23
N ASP A 214 6.97 13.20 -2.47
CA ASP A 214 7.27 14.63 -2.35
C ASP A 214 6.03 15.50 -2.05
N GLY A 215 5.19 15.05 -1.10
CA GLY A 215 4.01 15.78 -0.65
C GLY A 215 2.76 15.64 -1.54
N ARG A 216 2.83 14.86 -2.63
CA ARG A 216 1.76 14.69 -3.62
C ARG A 216 1.39 13.22 -3.83
N ILE A 217 0.19 12.97 -4.36
CA ILE A 217 -0.20 11.64 -4.86
C ILE A 217 0.27 11.53 -6.31
N VAL A 218 1.13 10.54 -6.58
CA VAL A 218 1.65 10.25 -7.92
C VAL A 218 0.69 9.36 -8.70
N GLN A 219 0.08 8.40 -8.03
CA GLN A 219 -0.94 7.51 -8.60
C GLN A 219 -1.88 7.01 -7.51
N GLU A 220 -3.15 6.84 -7.86
CA GLU A 220 -4.14 6.17 -7.03
C GLU A 220 -4.89 5.10 -7.83
N GLY A 221 -5.32 4.03 -7.17
CA GLY A 221 -6.09 2.96 -7.80
C GLY A 221 -6.11 1.67 -7.00
N ALA A 222 -6.79 0.65 -7.53
CA ALA A 222 -6.76 -0.68 -6.94
C ALA A 222 -5.34 -1.28 -6.99
N PRO A 223 -4.94 -2.10 -5.99
CA PRO A 223 -3.59 -2.67 -5.93
C PRO A 223 -3.13 -3.33 -7.24
N ALA A 224 -3.95 -4.18 -7.82
CA ALA A 224 -3.64 -4.89 -9.06
C ALA A 224 -3.45 -3.94 -10.26
N ASP A 225 -4.23 -2.85 -10.32
CA ASP A 225 -4.15 -1.89 -11.42
C ASP A 225 -2.86 -1.07 -11.36
N ILE A 226 -2.50 -0.55 -10.16
CA ILE A 226 -1.28 0.21 -9.98
C ILE A 226 -0.04 -0.65 -10.27
N TYR A 227 -0.04 -1.92 -9.84
CA TYR A 227 1.05 -2.85 -10.07
C TYR A 227 1.26 -3.17 -11.55
N ARG A 228 0.14 -3.42 -12.28
CA ARG A 228 0.16 -3.81 -13.70
C ARG A 228 0.31 -2.62 -14.65
N LYS A 229 -0.24 -1.45 -14.26
CA LYS A 229 -0.31 -0.24 -15.10
C LYS A 229 0.26 0.97 -14.35
N PRO A 230 1.54 0.95 -13.97
CA PRO A 230 2.18 2.10 -13.34
C PRO A 230 2.23 3.29 -14.31
N VAL A 231 1.94 4.51 -13.82
CA VAL A 231 1.93 5.72 -14.67
C VAL A 231 3.32 6.14 -15.13
N ASN A 232 4.38 5.73 -14.43
CA ASN A 232 5.76 6.04 -14.76
C ASN A 232 6.75 5.04 -14.16
N HIS A 233 8.03 5.17 -14.53
CA HIS A 233 9.10 4.29 -14.05
C HIS A 233 9.29 4.33 -12.53
N TYR A 234 9.06 5.48 -11.88
CA TYR A 234 9.13 5.59 -10.42
C TYR A 234 8.11 4.67 -9.74
N VAL A 235 6.85 4.75 -10.16
CA VAL A 235 5.78 3.90 -9.62
C VAL A 235 6.09 2.42 -9.86
N ALA A 236 6.57 2.09 -11.06
CA ALA A 236 6.94 0.72 -11.40
C ALA A 236 8.03 0.16 -10.47
N GLY A 237 9.11 0.91 -10.26
CA GLY A 237 10.23 0.51 -9.41
C GLY A 237 9.91 0.56 -7.91
N PHE A 238 9.02 1.48 -7.49
CA PHE A 238 8.61 1.57 -6.10
C PHE A 238 7.75 0.38 -5.66
N LEU A 239 6.88 -0.14 -6.52
CA LEU A 239 5.94 -1.23 -6.17
C LEU A 239 6.52 -2.64 -6.30
N GLY A 240 7.78 -2.78 -6.67
CA GLY A 240 8.47 -4.05 -6.78
C GLY A 240 9.55 -4.05 -7.85
N LYS A 241 10.27 -5.16 -7.96
CA LYS A 241 11.27 -5.34 -9.02
C LYS A 241 10.61 -5.18 -10.39
N ALA A 242 11.31 -4.52 -11.30
CA ALA A 242 10.79 -4.18 -12.63
C ALA A 242 11.91 -4.24 -13.66
N ASN A 243 11.70 -4.99 -14.74
CA ASN A 243 12.57 -4.95 -15.90
C ASN A 243 12.02 -3.86 -16.84
N ILE A 244 12.75 -2.77 -16.97
CA ILE A 244 12.37 -1.63 -17.82
C ILE A 244 13.43 -1.49 -18.91
N PHE A 245 13.01 -1.52 -20.15
CA PHE A 245 13.91 -1.47 -21.32
C PHE A 245 13.23 -0.80 -22.52
N PRO A 246 13.99 -0.23 -23.45
CA PRO A 246 13.45 0.31 -24.69
C PRO A 246 13.03 -0.81 -25.63
N GLY A 247 11.91 -0.63 -26.32
CA GLY A 247 11.38 -1.54 -27.32
C GLY A 247 10.71 -0.83 -28.48
N VAL A 248 10.41 -1.60 -29.52
CA VAL A 248 9.68 -1.14 -30.72
C VAL A 248 8.38 -1.94 -30.80
N ILE A 249 7.30 -1.23 -31.02
CA ILE A 249 5.97 -1.77 -31.24
C ILE A 249 5.72 -1.82 -32.73
N ASP A 250 5.47 -3.01 -33.30
CA ASP A 250 5.05 -3.23 -34.68
C ASP A 250 3.61 -3.70 -34.72
N ILE A 251 2.79 -3.09 -35.56
CA ILE A 251 1.39 -3.48 -35.74
C ILE A 251 1.15 -3.83 -37.20
N THR A 252 0.73 -5.06 -37.45
CA THR A 252 0.37 -5.57 -38.76
C THR A 252 -1.07 -6.09 -38.76
N GLY A 253 -2.00 -5.28 -39.27
CA GLY A 253 -3.43 -5.58 -39.21
C GLY A 253 -3.95 -5.64 -37.76
N LYS A 254 -4.39 -6.83 -37.33
CA LYS A 254 -4.87 -7.06 -35.96
C LYS A 254 -3.80 -7.65 -35.02
N ALA A 255 -2.59 -7.88 -35.51
CA ALA A 255 -1.50 -8.44 -34.74
C ALA A 255 -0.56 -7.33 -34.26
N MET A 256 -0.06 -7.49 -33.06
CA MET A 256 0.94 -6.61 -32.42
C MET A 256 2.13 -7.45 -31.98
N GLU A 257 3.33 -6.96 -32.27
CA GLU A 257 4.59 -7.49 -31.77
C GLU A 257 5.34 -6.41 -31.01
N VAL A 258 5.96 -6.79 -29.89
CA VAL A 258 6.94 -5.94 -29.21
C VAL A 258 8.31 -6.58 -29.38
N ARG A 259 9.24 -5.78 -29.91
CA ARG A 259 10.62 -6.21 -30.20
C ARG A 259 11.61 -5.42 -29.34
N THR A 260 12.84 -5.90 -29.29
CA THR A 260 13.97 -5.11 -28.77
C THR A 260 14.15 -3.84 -29.60
N ALA A 261 14.83 -2.82 -29.05
CA ALA A 261 15.00 -1.52 -29.72
C ALA A 261 15.71 -1.62 -31.07
N ASP A 262 16.60 -2.60 -31.25
CA ASP A 262 17.28 -2.93 -32.52
C ASP A 262 16.43 -3.78 -33.47
N GLY A 263 15.22 -4.19 -33.06
CA GLY A 263 14.31 -5.01 -33.84
C GLY A 263 14.68 -6.49 -33.97
N GLN A 264 15.80 -6.94 -33.39
CA GLN A 264 16.33 -8.30 -33.61
C GLN A 264 15.48 -9.39 -32.97
N PHE A 265 14.98 -9.16 -31.75
CA PHE A 265 14.28 -10.18 -30.98
C PHE A 265 12.83 -9.79 -30.69
N VAL A 266 11.91 -10.73 -30.88
CA VAL A 266 10.51 -10.58 -30.51
C VAL A 266 10.36 -11.00 -29.04
N LEU A 267 9.86 -10.08 -28.21
CA LEU A 267 9.68 -10.26 -26.77
C LEU A 267 8.26 -10.74 -26.45
N ALA A 268 7.27 -10.18 -27.15
CA ALA A 268 5.87 -10.51 -26.96
C ALA A 268 5.09 -10.43 -28.27
N ARG A 269 4.04 -11.27 -28.41
CA ARG A 269 3.10 -11.26 -29.54
C ARG A 269 1.67 -11.41 -29.06
N GLY A 270 0.72 -10.77 -29.75
CA GLY A 270 -0.69 -10.90 -29.44
C GLY A 270 -1.58 -10.10 -30.38
N ALA A 271 -2.84 -9.99 -30.02
CA ALA A 271 -3.75 -9.05 -30.68
C ALA A 271 -3.35 -7.62 -30.34
N ALA A 272 -3.54 -6.70 -31.31
CA ALA A 272 -3.28 -5.29 -31.08
C ALA A 272 -4.13 -4.76 -29.90
N LEU A 273 -3.46 -4.08 -28.97
CA LEU A 273 -4.13 -3.46 -27.83
C LEU A 273 -4.85 -2.18 -28.27
N PRO A 274 -6.04 -1.88 -27.71
CA PRO A 274 -6.78 -0.68 -28.08
C PRO A 274 -5.96 0.60 -27.84
N GLY A 275 -5.91 1.46 -28.86
CA GLY A 275 -5.22 2.76 -28.78
C GLY A 275 -3.71 2.71 -29.01
N GLU A 276 -3.10 1.53 -29.20
CA GLU A 276 -1.69 1.41 -29.54
C GLU A 276 -1.44 1.61 -31.03
N SER A 277 -0.26 2.20 -31.33
CA SER A 277 0.25 2.42 -32.69
C SER A 277 1.71 1.98 -32.77
N ALA A 278 2.21 1.76 -33.99
CA ALA A 278 3.62 1.45 -34.22
C ALA A 278 4.49 2.62 -33.74
N ARG A 279 5.39 2.37 -32.79
CA ARG A 279 6.26 3.38 -32.17
C ARG A 279 7.38 2.76 -31.34
N SER A 280 8.38 3.55 -31.01
CA SER A 280 9.28 3.24 -29.89
C SER A 280 8.57 3.44 -28.56
N ALA A 281 8.81 2.58 -27.61
CA ALA A 281 8.21 2.62 -26.28
C ALA A 281 9.20 2.18 -25.20
N SER A 282 9.03 2.66 -23.98
CA SER A 282 9.62 2.04 -22.81
C SER A 282 8.69 0.90 -22.38
N CYS A 283 9.24 -0.29 -22.26
CA CYS A 283 8.53 -1.51 -21.93
C CYS A 283 8.83 -1.93 -20.50
N LEU A 284 7.82 -2.37 -19.75
CA LEU A 284 7.96 -2.97 -18.43
C LEU A 284 7.53 -4.40 -18.46
N VAL A 285 8.37 -5.30 -17.94
CA VAL A 285 8.01 -6.69 -17.64
C VAL A 285 8.36 -6.98 -16.17
N ARG A 286 7.39 -7.47 -15.40
CA ARG A 286 7.65 -7.91 -14.03
C ARG A 286 8.48 -9.20 -14.05
N PRO A 287 9.35 -9.44 -13.06
CA PRO A 287 10.19 -10.64 -13.01
C PRO A 287 9.43 -11.95 -13.17
N GLU A 288 8.24 -12.04 -12.57
CA GLU A 288 7.35 -13.21 -12.60
C GLU A 288 6.60 -13.38 -13.91
N TYR A 289 6.64 -12.40 -14.80
CA TYR A 289 5.98 -12.47 -16.12
C TYR A 289 6.91 -12.92 -17.25
N TRP A 290 8.19 -13.12 -16.94
CA TRP A 290 9.09 -13.75 -17.88
C TRP A 290 8.85 -15.26 -17.95
N CYS A 291 8.67 -15.78 -19.15
CA CYS A 291 8.70 -17.22 -19.47
C CYS A 291 10.12 -17.58 -19.90
N ALA A 292 10.76 -18.49 -19.20
CA ALA A 292 12.09 -19.01 -19.56
C ALA A 292 11.96 -20.31 -20.34
N HIS A 293 12.61 -20.37 -21.48
CA HIS A 293 12.63 -21.54 -22.39
C HIS A 293 14.09 -22.00 -22.56
N GLY A 294 14.28 -23.29 -22.88
CA GLY A 294 15.59 -23.81 -23.28
C GLY A 294 16.08 -23.20 -24.59
N ASP A 295 17.34 -23.47 -24.93
CA ASP A 295 18.11 -22.84 -26.02
C ASP A 295 17.46 -22.88 -27.43
N GLY A 296 16.56 -23.81 -27.70
CA GLY A 296 15.80 -23.92 -28.98
C GLY A 296 14.53 -23.08 -29.07
N GLY A 297 14.18 -22.31 -28.02
CA GLY A 297 12.96 -21.51 -27.94
C GLY A 297 13.02 -20.21 -28.76
N ARG A 298 11.83 -19.55 -28.89
CA ARG A 298 11.74 -18.17 -29.40
C ARG A 298 11.96 -17.20 -28.23
N GLY A 299 12.42 -15.98 -28.51
CA GLY A 299 12.54 -14.90 -27.54
C GLY A 299 13.97 -14.36 -27.42
N LEU A 300 14.19 -13.56 -26.40
CA LEU A 300 15.43 -12.88 -26.10
C LEU A 300 16.45 -13.90 -25.56
N PRO A 301 17.61 -14.09 -26.20
CA PRO A 301 18.66 -14.98 -25.68
C PRO A 301 19.25 -14.37 -24.40
N GLY A 302 19.62 -15.23 -23.46
CA GLY A 302 20.26 -14.79 -22.23
C GLY A 302 21.10 -15.91 -21.60
N THR A 303 22.02 -15.50 -20.76
CA THR A 303 22.85 -16.38 -19.95
C THR A 303 22.61 -16.09 -18.49
N ILE A 304 22.42 -17.11 -17.67
CA ILE A 304 22.24 -16.96 -16.23
C ILE A 304 23.54 -16.47 -15.62
N GLU A 305 23.53 -15.28 -15.03
CA GLU A 305 24.64 -14.70 -14.31
C GLU A 305 24.67 -15.20 -12.85
N SER A 306 23.52 -15.17 -12.20
CA SER A 306 23.35 -15.63 -10.83
C SER A 306 21.94 -16.11 -10.58
N LEU A 307 21.76 -16.91 -9.53
CA LEU A 307 20.45 -17.37 -9.09
C LEU A 307 20.40 -17.43 -7.55
N MET A 308 19.18 -17.25 -7.00
CA MET A 308 18.92 -17.33 -5.58
C MET A 308 17.60 -18.05 -5.33
N PHE A 309 17.66 -19.17 -4.59
CA PHE A 309 16.46 -19.88 -4.15
C PHE A 309 15.91 -19.25 -2.86
N LEU A 310 14.64 -18.86 -2.87
CA LEU A 310 13.95 -18.18 -1.77
C LEU A 310 12.89 -19.05 -1.07
N GLY A 311 12.90 -20.36 -1.32
CA GLY A 311 11.96 -21.31 -0.75
C GLY A 311 10.78 -21.62 -1.67
N ASP A 312 9.94 -20.66 -1.94
CA ASP A 312 8.76 -20.79 -2.83
C ASP A 312 9.07 -20.50 -4.30
N ARG A 313 10.19 -19.81 -4.58
CA ARG A 313 10.61 -19.36 -5.91
C ARG A 313 12.12 -19.31 -6.04
N THR A 314 12.59 -19.28 -7.28
CA THR A 314 13.99 -18.98 -7.62
C THR A 314 14.03 -17.67 -8.42
N GLU A 315 14.87 -16.74 -7.99
CA GLU A 315 15.17 -15.50 -8.71
C GLU A 315 16.48 -15.69 -9.49
N PHE A 316 16.48 -15.22 -10.74
CA PHE A 316 17.63 -15.22 -11.63
C PHE A 316 17.99 -13.80 -12.04
N ILE A 317 19.27 -13.54 -12.17
CA ILE A 317 19.78 -12.44 -12.98
C ILE A 317 20.28 -13.04 -14.30
N VAL A 318 19.68 -12.61 -15.39
CA VAL A 318 19.97 -13.11 -16.74
C VAL A 318 20.56 -12.00 -17.57
N THR A 319 21.79 -12.12 -17.99
CA THR A 319 22.46 -11.19 -18.92
C THR A 319 21.93 -11.40 -20.32
N THR A 320 21.41 -10.34 -20.93
CA THR A 320 20.78 -10.34 -22.26
C THR A 320 21.29 -9.20 -23.14
N PRO A 321 21.06 -9.21 -24.46
CA PRO A 321 21.41 -8.10 -25.34
C PRO A 321 20.80 -6.74 -25.00
N ILE A 322 19.69 -6.71 -24.21
CA ILE A 322 19.04 -5.47 -23.74
C ILE A 322 19.42 -5.11 -22.30
N GLY A 323 20.46 -5.74 -21.76
CA GLY A 323 20.92 -5.57 -20.37
C GLY A 323 20.43 -6.70 -19.46
N PRO A 324 20.83 -6.66 -18.17
CA PRO A 324 20.44 -7.66 -17.20
C PRO A 324 18.95 -7.65 -16.95
N GLN A 325 18.34 -8.83 -16.91
CA GLN A 325 16.95 -9.03 -16.60
C GLN A 325 16.81 -9.83 -15.30
N THR A 326 15.94 -9.37 -14.40
CA THR A 326 15.52 -10.15 -13.24
C THR A 326 14.37 -11.06 -13.66
N VAL A 327 14.48 -12.35 -13.39
CA VAL A 327 13.46 -13.37 -13.71
C VAL A 327 13.10 -14.12 -12.44
N THR A 328 11.81 -14.31 -12.18
CA THR A 328 11.33 -15.06 -11.02
C THR A 328 10.52 -16.26 -11.50
N LEU A 329 10.96 -17.47 -11.16
CA LEU A 329 10.26 -18.70 -11.50
C LEU A 329 9.84 -19.45 -10.23
N PRO A 330 8.68 -20.12 -10.22
CA PRO A 330 8.19 -20.83 -9.04
C PRO A 330 9.06 -22.04 -8.71
N GLY A 331 9.20 -22.30 -7.40
CA GLY A 331 9.88 -23.46 -6.85
C GLY A 331 11.40 -23.44 -7.00
N TYR A 332 12.00 -24.60 -6.69
CA TYR A 332 13.44 -24.85 -6.88
C TYR A 332 13.74 -25.10 -8.36
N ARG A 333 14.85 -24.57 -8.84
CA ARG A 333 15.32 -24.70 -10.22
C ARG A 333 16.71 -25.32 -10.26
N ALA A 334 16.92 -26.20 -11.22
CA ALA A 334 18.18 -26.97 -11.36
C ALA A 334 19.24 -26.25 -12.21
N GLU A 335 18.85 -25.17 -12.91
CA GLU A 335 19.72 -24.35 -13.74
C GLU A 335 20.90 -23.77 -12.92
N LYS A 336 22.00 -23.46 -13.60
CA LYS A 336 23.24 -22.97 -12.98
C LYS A 336 23.71 -21.67 -13.65
N PRO A 337 24.54 -20.87 -12.97
CA PRO A 337 25.26 -19.78 -13.62
C PRO A 337 26.03 -20.29 -14.83
N GLY A 338 25.94 -19.61 -15.97
CA GLY A 338 26.49 -19.98 -17.25
C GLY A 338 25.52 -20.73 -18.18
N ASP A 339 24.41 -21.24 -17.68
CA ASP A 339 23.40 -21.89 -18.55
C ASP A 339 22.71 -20.85 -19.45
N SER A 340 22.47 -21.26 -20.71
CA SER A 340 21.75 -20.43 -21.69
C SER A 340 20.25 -20.70 -21.63
N LEU A 341 19.48 -19.64 -21.80
CA LEU A 341 18.01 -19.70 -21.88
C LEU A 341 17.46 -18.61 -22.83
N ARG A 342 16.17 -18.68 -23.10
CA ARG A 342 15.46 -17.65 -23.86
C ARG A 342 14.29 -17.13 -23.06
N LEU A 343 14.13 -15.80 -23.07
CA LEU A 343 13.08 -15.09 -22.36
C LEU A 343 12.01 -14.59 -23.33
N SER A 344 10.76 -14.84 -23.02
CA SER A 344 9.60 -14.24 -23.68
C SER A 344 8.54 -13.89 -22.64
N THR A 345 7.56 -13.08 -23.03
CA THR A 345 6.41 -12.76 -22.17
C THR A 345 5.14 -12.66 -23.01
N GLU A 346 3.99 -12.71 -22.36
CA GLU A 346 2.73 -12.41 -23.04
C GLU A 346 2.53 -10.90 -23.15
N LEU A 347 1.92 -10.46 -24.26
CA LEU A 347 1.65 -9.04 -24.50
C LEU A 347 0.76 -8.42 -23.42
N THR A 348 -0.17 -9.18 -22.86
CA THR A 348 -1.08 -8.80 -21.77
C THR A 348 -0.38 -8.61 -20.41
N GLN A 349 0.84 -9.13 -20.28
CA GLN A 349 1.68 -9.04 -19.07
C GLN A 349 2.78 -7.98 -19.21
N MET A 350 2.90 -7.34 -20.38
CA MET A 350 3.81 -6.25 -20.65
C MET A 350 3.06 -4.92 -20.50
N HIS A 351 3.65 -3.97 -19.79
CA HIS A 351 3.16 -2.61 -19.77
C HIS A 351 4.01 -1.72 -20.67
N LEU A 352 3.35 -0.90 -21.46
CA LEU A 352 3.97 0.02 -22.43
C LEU A 352 3.75 1.45 -21.94
N PHE A 353 4.81 2.12 -21.53
CA PHE A 353 4.70 3.49 -21.07
C PHE A 353 4.34 4.45 -22.22
N ALA A 354 3.60 5.51 -21.87
CA ALA A 354 3.36 6.61 -22.78
C ALA A 354 4.69 7.32 -23.13
N PRO A 355 4.80 7.95 -24.30
CA PRO A 355 5.97 8.75 -24.64
C PRO A 355 6.22 9.86 -23.62
N GLY A 356 7.46 9.97 -23.12
CA GLY A 356 7.86 11.01 -22.15
C GLY A 356 7.62 10.71 -20.68
N THR A 357 7.27 9.48 -20.32
CA THR A 357 7.05 9.04 -18.92
C THR A 357 8.31 8.44 -18.29
#